data_949190c02df9684a7897abe85055e493
#
_entry.id   949190c02df9684a7897abe85055e493
#
_cell.length_a   1.000
_cell.length_b   1.000
_cell.length_c   1.000
_cell.angle_alpha   90.00
_cell.angle_beta   90.00
_cell.angle_gamma   90.00
#
_symmetry.space_group_name_H-M   'P 1'
#
loop_
_entity.id
_entity.type
_entity.pdbx_description
1 polymer ?
#
loop_
_entity_poly.entity_id
_entity_poly.type
_entity_poly.pdbx_seq_one_letter_code
_entity_poly.pdbx_strand_id
1 'polypeptide(L)'
;FYVLYVVEPLYDLMISEHAGHVIMNAVFLLSGYFYFWELIGPDEIVGRASAKVRLAWLWISMPFHLFMGVYLMQLGAVMGEEFYRSLELPWHPDLLRVQKDGGGIAWAAGSFPLVIVFGELFRQWLKEDRAETAESDRRAEESDDEEWRRYNEMLARFEGH
;
A
#
# COMPACT_ATOMS: atom_id res chain seq x y z
N PHE A 1 3.77 13.17 -0.84
CA PHE A 1 3.07 13.55 -2.07
C PHE A 1 2.16 14.76 -1.86
N TYR A 2 1.13 14.70 -1.00
CA TYR A 2 0.17 15.78 -0.79
C TYR A 2 0.81 17.12 -0.46
N VAL A 3 1.84 17.13 0.39
CA VAL A 3 2.54 18.37 0.77
C VAL A 3 3.11 19.08 -0.46
N LEU A 4 3.67 18.33 -1.40
CA LEU A 4 4.23 18.89 -2.62
C LEU A 4 3.16 19.54 -3.51
N TYR A 5 1.99 18.91 -3.63
CA TYR A 5 0.93 19.40 -4.51
C TYR A 5 0.01 20.45 -3.84
N VAL A 6 -0.07 20.46 -2.51
CA VAL A 6 -0.90 21.41 -1.78
C VAL A 6 -0.14 22.72 -1.49
N VAL A 7 1.19 22.64 -1.35
CA VAL A 7 2.04 23.81 -1.11
C VAL A 7 2.54 24.35 -2.44
N GLU A 8 1.75 25.20 -3.09
CA GLU A 8 2.04 25.80 -4.41
C GLU A 8 3.48 26.30 -4.57
N PRO A 9 4.04 27.11 -3.65
CA PRO A 9 5.42 27.59 -3.80
C PRO A 9 6.47 26.48 -3.84
N LEU A 10 6.21 25.36 -3.16
CA LEU A 10 7.11 24.21 -3.18
C LEU A 10 7.02 23.48 -4.52
N TYR A 11 5.82 23.33 -5.03
CA TYR A 11 5.61 22.72 -6.35
C TYR A 11 6.29 23.53 -7.44
N ASP A 12 6.07 24.84 -7.47
CA ASP A 12 6.67 25.77 -8.46
C ASP A 12 8.20 25.73 -8.42
N LEU A 13 8.79 25.72 -7.22
CA LEU A 13 10.23 25.57 -7.06
C LEU A 13 10.73 24.24 -7.62
N MET A 14 10.01 23.16 -7.37
CA MET A 14 10.41 21.81 -7.81
C MET A 14 10.31 21.63 -9.32
N ILE A 15 9.35 22.27 -9.98
CA ILE A 15 9.19 22.15 -11.45
C ILE A 15 10.05 23.16 -12.25
N SER A 16 10.31 24.34 -11.69
CA SER A 16 11.08 25.39 -12.39
C SER A 16 12.59 25.14 -12.43
N GLU A 17 13.12 24.43 -11.42
CA GLU A 17 14.54 24.16 -11.30
C GLU A 17 14.87 22.73 -11.67
N HIS A 18 15.93 22.51 -12.48
CA HIS A 18 16.37 21.17 -12.88
C HIS A 18 16.68 20.28 -11.66
N ALA A 19 17.37 20.84 -10.65
CA ALA A 19 17.67 20.13 -9.42
C ALA A 19 16.41 19.76 -8.64
N GLY A 20 15.42 20.65 -8.59
CA GLY A 20 14.11 20.41 -7.99
C GLY A 20 13.39 19.23 -8.64
N HIS A 21 13.37 19.20 -9.96
CA HIS A 21 12.76 18.11 -10.75
C HIS A 21 13.42 16.75 -10.47
N VAL A 22 14.74 16.71 -10.42
CA VAL A 22 15.49 15.48 -10.12
C VAL A 22 15.20 15.01 -8.68
N ILE A 23 15.22 15.92 -7.71
CA ILE A 23 14.92 15.62 -6.31
C ILE A 23 13.48 15.10 -6.16
N MET A 24 12.52 15.76 -6.78
CA MET A 24 11.11 15.35 -6.76
C MET A 24 10.94 13.93 -7.29
N ASN A 25 11.50 13.63 -8.47
CA ASN A 25 11.43 12.31 -9.05
C ASN A 25 12.12 11.24 -8.18
N ALA A 26 13.29 11.56 -7.61
CA ALA A 26 14.01 10.65 -6.72
C ALA A 26 13.21 10.35 -5.45
N VAL A 27 12.60 11.37 -4.82
CA VAL A 27 11.75 11.21 -3.63
C VAL A 27 10.52 10.35 -3.95
N PHE A 28 9.89 10.58 -5.10
CA PHE A 28 8.73 9.77 -5.51
C PHE A 28 9.10 8.32 -5.78
N LEU A 29 10.18 8.10 -6.52
CA LEU A 29 10.65 6.77 -6.83
C LEU A 29 11.05 5.99 -5.57
N LEU A 30 11.86 6.60 -4.70
CA LEU A 30 12.34 5.95 -3.48
C LEU A 30 11.22 5.69 -2.49
N SER A 31 10.31 6.66 -2.28
CA SER A 31 9.18 6.47 -1.37
C SER A 31 8.23 5.37 -1.87
N GLY A 32 7.96 5.32 -3.17
CA GLY A 32 7.19 4.24 -3.78
C GLY A 32 7.90 2.89 -3.67
N TYR A 33 9.18 2.85 -3.95
CA TYR A 33 10.00 1.65 -3.81
C TYR A 33 9.96 1.09 -2.38
N PHE A 34 10.24 1.90 -1.36
CA PHE A 34 10.20 1.47 0.04
C PHE A 34 8.80 1.04 0.47
N TYR A 35 7.77 1.75 0.03
CA TYR A 35 6.39 1.39 0.33
C TYR A 35 6.03 0.00 -0.21
N PHE A 36 6.30 -0.28 -1.48
CA PHE A 36 6.02 -1.58 -2.07
C PHE A 36 6.97 -2.68 -1.58
N TRP A 37 8.22 -2.33 -1.26
CA TRP A 37 9.17 -3.25 -0.64
C TRP A 37 8.66 -3.77 0.71
N GLU A 38 8.14 -2.89 1.55
CA GLU A 38 7.52 -3.28 2.82
C GLU A 38 6.30 -4.17 2.62
N LEU A 39 5.46 -3.86 1.63
CA LEU A 39 4.24 -4.61 1.36
C LEU A 39 4.51 -6.01 0.80
N ILE A 40 5.34 -6.12 -0.24
CA ILE A 40 5.50 -7.35 -1.03
C ILE A 40 6.95 -7.75 -1.30
N GLY A 41 7.94 -7.08 -0.72
CA GLY A 41 9.35 -7.38 -0.94
C GLY A 41 9.66 -8.86 -0.69
N PRO A 42 10.61 -9.46 -1.44
CA PRO A 42 10.93 -10.89 -1.38
C PRO A 42 11.71 -11.29 -0.13
N ASP A 43 12.37 -10.32 0.52
CA ASP A 43 13.28 -10.61 1.63
C ASP A 43 12.53 -10.93 2.92
N GLU A 44 13.06 -11.88 3.67
CA GLU A 44 12.64 -12.15 5.04
C GLU A 44 13.16 -11.05 5.97
N ILE A 45 12.45 -9.93 6.02
CA ILE A 45 12.76 -8.86 6.97
C ILE A 45 12.34 -9.33 8.36
N VAL A 46 13.30 -9.40 9.28
CA VAL A 46 13.01 -9.70 10.68
C VAL A 46 12.04 -8.66 11.24
N GLY A 47 10.89 -9.14 11.73
CA GLY A 47 9.84 -8.25 12.24
C GLY A 47 8.87 -7.70 11.20
N ARG A 48 8.89 -8.21 9.94
CA ARG A 48 7.86 -7.85 8.95
C ARG A 48 6.46 -8.13 9.52
N ALA A 49 5.57 -7.16 9.34
CA ALA A 49 4.18 -7.30 9.78
C ALA A 49 3.48 -8.47 9.04
N SER A 50 2.50 -9.09 9.69
CA SER A 50 1.67 -10.13 9.08
C SER A 50 0.96 -9.62 7.83
N ALA A 51 0.55 -10.52 6.94
CA ALA A 51 -0.16 -10.15 5.72
C ALA A 51 -1.46 -9.38 6.02
N LYS A 52 -2.14 -9.69 7.12
CA LYS A 52 -3.33 -8.95 7.60
C LYS A 52 -3.02 -7.47 7.85
N VAL A 53 -1.92 -7.18 8.52
CA VAL A 53 -1.50 -5.80 8.84
C VAL A 53 -1.06 -5.05 7.58
N ARG A 54 -0.28 -5.69 6.71
CA ARG A 54 0.16 -5.11 5.43
C ARG A 54 -1.03 -4.82 4.51
N LEU A 55 -2.02 -5.69 4.49
CA LEU A 55 -3.27 -5.50 3.76
C LEU A 55 -4.06 -4.29 4.32
N ALA A 56 -4.12 -4.14 5.65
CA ALA A 56 -4.74 -2.98 6.29
C ALA A 56 -4.02 -1.67 5.92
N TRP A 57 -2.69 -1.65 5.89
CA TRP A 57 -1.91 -0.49 5.44
C TRP A 57 -2.20 -0.12 3.99
N LEU A 58 -2.30 -1.13 3.10
CA LEU A 58 -2.68 -0.91 1.72
C LEU A 58 -4.09 -0.30 1.63
N TRP A 59 -5.05 -0.83 2.38
CA TRP A 59 -6.41 -0.29 2.44
C TRP A 59 -6.47 1.17 2.90
N ILE A 60 -5.70 1.52 3.93
CA ILE A 60 -5.62 2.89 4.45
C ILE A 60 -4.99 3.83 3.40
N SER A 61 -4.02 3.36 2.63
CA SER A 61 -3.35 4.19 1.62
C SER A 61 -4.15 4.39 0.33
N MET A 62 -5.05 3.47 -0.01
CA MET A 62 -5.89 3.57 -1.22
C MET A 62 -6.69 4.87 -1.34
N PRO A 63 -7.43 5.34 -0.32
CA PRO A 63 -8.15 6.59 -0.39
C PRO A 63 -7.26 7.78 -0.71
N PHE A 64 -6.05 7.84 -0.15
CA PHE A 64 -5.11 8.93 -0.42
C PHE A 64 -4.73 8.98 -1.90
N HIS A 65 -4.46 7.84 -2.52
CA HIS A 65 -4.19 7.77 -3.95
C HIS A 65 -5.40 8.23 -4.78
N LEU A 66 -6.60 7.74 -4.46
CA LEU A 66 -7.84 8.10 -5.14
C LEU A 66 -8.13 9.60 -5.02
N PHE A 67 -8.02 10.16 -3.83
CA PHE A 67 -8.27 11.59 -3.59
C PHE A 67 -7.28 12.50 -4.30
N MET A 68 -6.02 12.07 -4.49
CA MET A 68 -5.04 12.89 -5.23
C MET A 68 -5.45 13.08 -6.68
N GLY A 69 -5.82 12.02 -7.38
CA GLY A 69 -6.28 12.14 -8.78
C GLY A 69 -7.56 12.99 -8.89
N VAL A 70 -8.53 12.76 -7.99
CA VAL A 70 -9.75 13.58 -7.93
C VAL A 70 -9.43 15.03 -7.62
N TYR A 71 -8.52 15.31 -6.71
CA TYR A 71 -8.06 16.66 -6.37
C TYR A 71 -7.55 17.39 -7.61
N LEU A 72 -6.62 16.78 -8.36
CA LEU A 72 -6.08 17.37 -9.60
C LEU A 72 -7.15 17.60 -10.65
N MET A 73 -8.13 16.69 -10.80
CA MET A 73 -9.25 16.86 -11.74
C MET A 73 -10.22 17.97 -11.34
N GLN A 74 -10.35 18.27 -10.04
CA GLN A 74 -11.31 19.26 -9.53
C GLN A 74 -10.71 20.66 -9.38
N LEU A 75 -9.40 20.81 -9.47
CA LEU A 75 -8.78 22.13 -9.43
C LEU A 75 -9.31 23.03 -10.54
N GLY A 76 -9.69 24.26 -10.15
CA GLY A 76 -10.14 25.29 -11.08
C GLY A 76 -8.99 26.15 -11.65
N ALA A 77 -7.76 25.96 -11.15
CA ALA A 77 -6.56 26.67 -11.57
C ALA A 77 -5.48 25.67 -11.99
N VAL A 78 -4.58 26.11 -12.83
CA VAL A 78 -3.44 25.29 -13.30
C VAL A 78 -2.33 25.37 -12.27
N MET A 79 -1.86 24.25 -11.80
CA MET A 79 -0.68 24.18 -10.94
C MET A 79 0.57 24.43 -11.76
N GLY A 80 1.44 25.34 -11.29
CA GLY A 80 2.64 25.72 -12.04
C GLY A 80 2.35 26.46 -13.35
N GLU A 81 1.24 27.20 -13.44
CA GLU A 81 0.80 27.85 -14.67
C GLU A 81 1.88 28.70 -15.30
N GLU A 82 2.62 29.49 -14.50
CA GLU A 82 3.68 30.37 -14.99
C GLU A 82 4.79 29.57 -15.68
N PHE A 83 5.22 28.46 -15.09
CA PHE A 83 6.21 27.57 -15.67
C PHE A 83 5.72 26.99 -17.01
N TYR A 84 4.52 26.40 -17.05
CA TYR A 84 4.01 25.78 -18.28
C TYR A 84 3.76 26.79 -19.39
N ARG A 85 3.35 28.03 -19.06
CA ARG A 85 3.21 29.11 -20.05
C ARG A 85 4.56 29.59 -20.57
N SER A 86 5.62 29.61 -19.74
CA SER A 86 6.97 30.00 -20.16
C SER A 86 7.60 29.05 -21.16
N LEU A 87 7.09 27.82 -21.29
CA LEU A 87 7.57 26.85 -22.29
C LEU A 87 7.18 27.19 -23.72
N GLU A 88 6.24 28.12 -23.93
CA GLU A 88 5.78 28.59 -25.25
C GLU A 88 5.53 27.45 -26.27
N LEU A 89 4.81 26.40 -25.82
CA LEU A 89 4.60 25.19 -26.62
C LEU A 89 3.83 25.53 -27.91
N PRO A 90 4.31 25.08 -29.09
CA PRO A 90 3.79 25.51 -30.37
C PRO A 90 2.34 25.05 -30.65
N TRP A 91 1.84 24.04 -29.92
CA TRP A 91 0.46 23.55 -30.05
C TRP A 91 -0.53 24.22 -29.06
N HIS A 92 -0.11 25.23 -28.32
CA HIS A 92 -0.93 26.01 -27.38
C HIS A 92 -1.96 25.19 -26.60
N PRO A 93 -1.55 24.26 -25.75
CA PRO A 93 -2.47 23.36 -25.05
C PRO A 93 -3.37 24.12 -24.08
N ASP A 94 -4.60 23.64 -23.90
CA ASP A 94 -5.45 24.01 -22.77
C ASP A 94 -4.87 23.36 -21.51
N LEU A 95 -4.06 24.11 -20.75
CA LEU A 95 -3.33 23.61 -19.60
C LEU A 95 -4.25 23.05 -18.52
N LEU A 96 -5.43 23.64 -18.31
CA LEU A 96 -6.38 23.16 -17.32
C LEU A 96 -6.98 21.80 -17.73
N ARG A 97 -7.28 21.64 -19.00
CA ARG A 97 -7.73 20.37 -19.55
C ARG A 97 -6.65 19.31 -19.45
N VAL A 98 -5.42 19.63 -19.84
CA VAL A 98 -4.27 18.72 -19.74
C VAL A 98 -4.04 18.27 -18.29
N GLN A 99 -4.16 19.19 -17.31
CA GLN A 99 -4.06 18.86 -15.90
C GLN A 99 -5.16 17.89 -15.46
N LYS A 100 -6.40 18.10 -15.87
CA LYS A 100 -7.52 17.20 -15.55
C LYS A 100 -7.33 15.83 -16.18
N ASP A 101 -6.93 15.78 -17.44
CA ASP A 101 -6.64 14.53 -18.14
C ASP A 101 -5.47 13.78 -17.47
N GLY A 102 -4.40 14.51 -17.09
CA GLY A 102 -3.27 13.97 -16.32
C GLY A 102 -3.68 13.43 -14.95
N GLY A 103 -4.56 14.14 -14.23
CA GLY A 103 -5.14 13.67 -12.97
C GLY A 103 -5.92 12.37 -13.14
N GLY A 104 -6.72 12.26 -14.19
CA GLY A 104 -7.46 11.04 -14.53
C GLY A 104 -6.54 9.87 -14.88
N ILE A 105 -5.49 10.11 -15.67
CA ILE A 105 -4.48 9.10 -16.00
C ILE A 105 -3.74 8.65 -14.74
N ALA A 106 -3.29 9.57 -13.89
CA ALA A 106 -2.60 9.24 -12.65
C ALA A 106 -3.49 8.40 -11.72
N TRP A 107 -4.77 8.76 -11.62
CA TRP A 107 -5.76 8.01 -10.85
C TRP A 107 -5.93 6.58 -11.38
N ALA A 108 -6.14 6.41 -12.67
CA ALA A 108 -6.36 5.10 -13.28
C ALA A 108 -5.09 4.24 -13.27
N ALA A 109 -3.96 4.80 -13.75
CA ALA A 109 -2.69 4.07 -13.83
C ALA A 109 -2.14 3.68 -12.45
N GLY A 110 -2.28 4.54 -11.45
CA GLY A 110 -1.84 4.24 -10.09
C GLY A 110 -2.71 3.22 -9.37
N SER A 111 -3.99 3.10 -9.73
CA SER A 111 -4.91 2.11 -9.15
C SER A 111 -4.57 0.68 -9.59
N PHE A 112 -4.04 0.49 -10.79
CA PHE A 112 -3.75 -0.84 -11.33
C PHE A 112 -2.70 -1.62 -10.52
N PRO A 113 -1.51 -1.08 -10.19
CA PRO A 113 -0.56 -1.75 -9.32
C PRO A 113 -1.12 -2.08 -7.92
N LEU A 114 -1.94 -1.19 -7.36
CA LEU A 114 -2.54 -1.41 -6.05
C LEU A 114 -3.48 -2.63 -6.02
N VAL A 115 -4.24 -2.86 -7.09
CA VAL A 115 -5.10 -4.04 -7.22
C VAL A 115 -4.27 -5.32 -7.29
N ILE A 116 -3.15 -5.32 -8.01
CA ILE A 116 -2.24 -6.47 -8.08
C ILE A 116 -1.65 -6.77 -6.70
N VAL A 117 -1.15 -5.75 -6.01
CA VAL A 117 -0.58 -5.88 -4.65
C VAL A 117 -1.64 -6.36 -3.67
N PHE A 118 -2.87 -5.84 -3.77
CA PHE A 118 -3.99 -6.31 -2.97
C PHE A 118 -4.23 -7.81 -3.17
N GLY A 119 -4.30 -8.28 -4.40
CA GLY A 119 -4.49 -9.70 -4.72
C GLY A 119 -3.38 -10.58 -4.12
N GLU A 120 -2.13 -10.15 -4.22
CA GLU A 120 -0.99 -10.87 -3.65
C GLU A 120 -1.02 -10.90 -2.11
N LEU A 121 -1.27 -9.77 -1.46
CA LEU A 121 -1.39 -9.72 0.00
C LEU A 121 -2.58 -10.53 0.52
N PHE A 122 -3.70 -10.50 -0.21
CA PHE A 122 -4.87 -11.32 0.13
C PHE A 122 -4.56 -12.82 0.03
N ARG A 123 -3.84 -13.24 -1.01
CA ARG A 123 -3.35 -14.60 -1.15
C ARG A 123 -2.42 -15.01 0.00
N GLN A 124 -1.50 -14.15 0.39
CA GLN A 124 -0.59 -14.39 1.52
C GLN A 124 -1.38 -14.52 2.83
N TRP A 125 -2.33 -13.61 3.07
CA TRP A 125 -3.20 -13.69 4.23
C TRP A 125 -3.95 -15.02 4.32
N LEU A 126 -4.59 -15.47 3.23
CA LEU A 126 -5.29 -16.75 3.22
C LEU A 126 -4.36 -17.93 3.53
N LYS A 127 -3.11 -17.87 3.10
CA LYS A 127 -2.12 -18.90 3.40
C LYS A 127 -1.73 -18.89 4.89
N GLU A 128 -1.46 -17.72 5.45
CA GLU A 128 -1.16 -17.54 6.88
C GLU A 128 -2.33 -18.02 7.75
N ASP A 129 -3.55 -17.61 7.42
CA ASP A 129 -4.76 -17.94 8.16
C ASP A 129 -5.04 -19.44 8.19
N ARG A 130 -4.86 -20.13 7.07
CA ARG A 130 -4.98 -21.60 7.00
C ARG A 130 -3.91 -22.30 7.83
N ALA A 131 -2.69 -21.79 7.86
CA ALA A 131 -1.61 -22.37 8.65
C ALA A 131 -1.86 -22.16 10.15
N GLU A 132 -2.35 -20.98 10.56
CA GLU A 132 -2.74 -20.70 11.94
C GLU A 132 -3.88 -21.61 12.40
N THR A 133 -4.90 -21.82 11.55
CA THR A 133 -6.04 -22.69 11.83
C THR A 133 -5.58 -24.15 12.00
N ALA A 134 -4.79 -24.67 11.06
CA ALA A 134 -4.27 -26.03 11.15
C ALA A 134 -3.41 -26.28 12.39
N GLU A 135 -2.61 -25.28 12.79
CA GLU A 135 -1.81 -25.36 14.03
C GLU A 135 -2.70 -25.32 15.29
N SER A 136 -3.76 -24.50 15.26
CA SER A 136 -4.74 -24.44 16.35
C SER A 136 -5.48 -25.76 16.54
N ASP A 137 -5.94 -26.36 15.41
CA ASP A 137 -6.64 -27.65 15.41
C ASP A 137 -5.72 -28.76 15.95
N ARG A 138 -4.47 -28.80 15.50
CA ARG A 138 -3.49 -29.77 16.00
C ARG A 138 -3.25 -29.65 17.51
N ARG A 139 -3.13 -28.43 18.03
CA ARG A 139 -2.97 -28.20 19.48
C ARG A 139 -4.21 -28.64 20.27
N ALA A 140 -5.39 -28.41 19.72
CA ALA A 140 -6.64 -28.88 20.33
C ALA A 140 -6.70 -30.40 20.40
N GLU A 141 -6.35 -31.10 19.33
CA GLU A 141 -6.27 -32.57 19.30
C GLU A 141 -5.24 -33.11 20.30
N GLU A 142 -4.03 -32.54 20.34
CA GLU A 142 -2.99 -32.93 21.30
C GLU A 142 -3.45 -32.75 22.76
N SER A 143 -4.17 -31.65 23.05
CA SER A 143 -4.73 -31.40 24.40
C SER A 143 -5.81 -32.42 24.79
N ASP A 144 -6.70 -32.74 23.86
CA ASP A 144 -7.77 -33.72 24.07
C ASP A 144 -7.18 -35.11 24.32
N ASP A 145 -6.17 -35.54 23.57
CA ASP A 145 -5.45 -36.79 23.77
C ASP A 145 -4.72 -36.88 25.12
N GLU A 146 -4.21 -35.74 25.62
CA GLU A 146 -3.59 -35.69 26.95
C GLU A 146 -4.63 -35.77 28.06
N GLU A 147 -5.81 -35.17 27.89
CA GLU A 147 -6.90 -35.27 28.86
C GLU A 147 -7.43 -36.70 28.93
N TRP A 148 -7.63 -37.35 27.81
CA TRP A 148 -8.03 -38.75 27.72
C TRP A 148 -7.02 -39.69 28.35
N ARG A 149 -5.73 -39.50 28.16
CA ARG A 149 -4.67 -40.27 28.80
C ARG A 149 -4.71 -40.11 30.33
N ARG A 150 -4.82 -38.88 30.81
CA ARG A 150 -4.93 -38.61 32.28
C ARG A 150 -6.19 -39.24 32.89
N TYR A 151 -7.31 -39.17 32.19
CA TYR A 151 -8.55 -39.78 32.63
C TYR A 151 -8.43 -41.31 32.71
N ASN A 152 -7.87 -41.97 31.72
CA ASN A 152 -7.65 -43.41 31.72
C ASN A 152 -6.66 -43.86 32.80
N GLU A 153 -5.60 -43.12 33.07
CA GLU A 153 -4.66 -43.38 34.14
C GLU A 153 -5.34 -43.26 35.53
N MET A 154 -6.23 -42.30 35.66
CA MET A 154 -7.01 -42.13 36.88
C MET A 154 -7.95 -43.32 37.13
N LEU A 155 -8.67 -43.77 36.09
CA LEU A 155 -9.53 -44.95 36.15
C LEU A 155 -8.76 -46.23 36.53
N ALA A 156 -7.62 -46.47 35.91
CA ALA A 156 -6.76 -47.61 36.20
C ALA A 156 -6.30 -47.65 37.67
N ARG A 157 -6.10 -46.49 38.30
CA ARG A 157 -5.77 -46.42 39.77
C ARG A 157 -6.95 -46.78 40.62
N PHE A 158 -8.18 -46.50 40.21
CA PHE A 158 -9.37 -46.88 40.98
C PHE A 158 -9.72 -48.40 40.85
N GLU A 159 -9.45 -49.01 39.71
CA GLU A 159 -9.71 -50.43 39.49
C GLU A 159 -8.66 -51.35 40.13
N GLY A 160 -7.48 -50.84 40.49
CA GLY A 160 -6.40 -51.60 41.14
C GLY A 160 -6.46 -51.64 42.67
N HIS A 161 -7.53 -51.15 43.28
CA HIS A 161 -7.82 -51.18 44.70
C HIS A 161 -9.08 -51.98 44.97
#